data_52b78210f98c0c47475729e4c081ecfb
#
_entry.id   52b78210f98c0c47475729e4c081ecfb
#
_cell.length_a   1.000
_cell.length_b   1.000
_cell.length_c   1.000
_cell.angle_alpha   90.00
_cell.angle_beta   90.00
_cell.angle_gamma   90.00
#
_symmetry.space_group_name_H-M   'P 1'
#
loop_
_entity.id
_entity.type
_entity.pdbx_description
1 polymer ?
#
loop_
_entity_poly.entity_id
_entity_poly.type
_entity_poly.pdbx_seq_one_letter_code
_entity_poly.pdbx_strand_id
1 'polypeptide(L)'
;MCTGTNKEASIVMPDMVTIGECMIELFSDQPIESAVTFERSLAGDTFNILVAAGRLGTTTGYITRLGDDPFKEYLTTAFTSENIDISQIKTVPGFNAAHFVSINADGDRDFVYYRANSAPTTINPDDLDPDY
;
A
#
# COMPACT_ATOMS: atom_id res chain seq x y z
N MET A 1 24.31 31.42 26.34
CA MET A 1 24.55 29.99 26.03
C MET A 1 23.22 29.26 26.16
N CYS A 2 22.55 29.03 25.04
CA CYS A 2 21.30 28.24 25.00
C CYS A 2 21.68 26.83 24.61
N THR A 3 21.61 25.92 25.56
CA THR A 3 21.73 24.48 25.30
C THR A 3 20.41 24.00 24.71
N GLY A 4 20.40 23.85 23.38
CA GLY A 4 19.29 23.18 22.69
C GLY A 4 19.28 21.71 23.05
N THR A 5 18.33 21.29 23.83
CA THR A 5 18.01 19.88 24.03
C THR A 5 17.44 19.35 22.72
N ASN A 6 18.24 18.59 21.98
CA ASN A 6 17.73 17.70 20.94
C ASN A 6 16.74 16.74 21.61
N LYS A 7 15.46 16.98 21.40
CA LYS A 7 14.44 15.98 21.66
C LYS A 7 14.60 14.93 20.58
N GLU A 8 15.30 13.84 20.89
CA GLU A 8 15.20 12.62 20.08
C GLU A 8 13.70 12.29 20.00
N ALA A 9 13.17 12.34 18.79
CA ALA A 9 11.81 11.85 18.54
C ALA A 9 11.83 10.35 18.91
N SER A 10 11.18 9.99 20.00
CA SER A 10 10.96 8.59 20.34
C SER A 10 10.23 7.95 19.17
N ILE A 11 10.86 6.97 18.54
CA ILE A 11 10.19 6.12 17.55
C ILE A 11 9.05 5.44 18.30
N VAL A 12 7.83 5.84 18.02
CA VAL A 12 6.65 5.18 18.56
C VAL A 12 6.44 3.95 17.71
N MET A 13 6.70 2.79 18.28
CA MET A 13 6.45 1.51 17.60
C MET A 13 4.95 1.36 17.35
N PRO A 14 4.53 0.91 16.16
CA PRO A 14 3.12 0.66 15.89
C PRO A 14 2.59 -0.53 16.70
N ASP A 15 1.34 -0.43 17.16
CA ASP A 15 0.65 -1.53 17.87
C ASP A 15 0.26 -2.68 16.94
N MET A 16 0.11 -2.39 15.66
CA MET A 16 -0.23 -3.37 14.63
C MET A 16 0.65 -3.16 13.39
N VAL A 17 1.28 -4.22 12.96
CA VAL A 17 2.08 -4.25 11.73
C VAL A 17 1.51 -5.30 10.78
N THR A 18 1.42 -4.97 9.50
CA THR A 18 1.12 -5.96 8.45
C THR A 18 2.25 -6.04 7.44
N ILE A 19 2.41 -7.21 6.87
CA ILE A 19 3.31 -7.47 5.75
C ILE A 19 2.51 -7.94 4.55
N GLY A 20 2.72 -7.32 3.39
CA GLY A 20 1.99 -7.69 2.19
C GLY A 20 2.05 -6.65 1.08
N GLU A 21 1.06 -6.68 0.20
CA GLU A 21 0.99 -5.77 -0.93
C GLU A 21 -0.19 -4.79 -0.84
N CYS A 22 0.00 -3.61 -1.44
CA CYS A 22 -1.07 -2.71 -1.85
C CYS A 22 -0.99 -2.55 -3.37
N MET A 23 -2.13 -2.65 -4.03
CA MET A 23 -2.24 -2.56 -5.49
C MET A 23 -2.97 -1.28 -5.90
N ILE A 24 -2.61 -0.78 -7.06
CA ILE A 24 -3.43 0.19 -7.78
C ILE A 24 -4.69 -0.55 -8.27
N GLU A 25 -5.85 -0.10 -7.86
CA GLU A 25 -7.12 -0.59 -8.39
C GLU A 25 -7.62 0.35 -9.49
N LEU A 26 -8.03 -0.23 -10.60
CA LEU A 26 -8.65 0.45 -11.73
C LEU A 26 -10.05 -0.13 -11.95
N PHE A 27 -11.05 0.59 -11.46
CA PHE A 27 -12.46 0.17 -11.49
C PHE A 27 -13.20 0.76 -12.69
N SER A 28 -14.04 -0.05 -13.34
CA SER A 28 -15.04 0.40 -14.31
C SER A 28 -16.40 -0.25 -14.05
N ASP A 29 -17.46 0.49 -14.24
CA ASP A 29 -18.85 0.00 -14.22
C ASP A 29 -19.27 -0.71 -15.53
N GLN A 30 -18.36 -0.78 -16.50
CA GLN A 30 -18.55 -1.44 -17.79
C GLN A 30 -17.64 -2.67 -17.89
N PRO A 31 -18.02 -3.69 -18.70
CA PRO A 31 -17.15 -4.81 -18.99
C PRO A 31 -15.76 -4.36 -19.47
N ILE A 32 -14.71 -5.04 -19.02
CA ILE A 32 -13.32 -4.62 -19.26
C ILE A 32 -12.99 -4.49 -20.75
N GLU A 33 -13.59 -5.31 -21.61
CA GLU A 33 -13.36 -5.32 -23.06
C GLU A 33 -13.87 -4.05 -23.75
N SER A 34 -14.84 -3.36 -23.14
CA SER A 34 -15.50 -2.17 -23.69
C SER A 34 -15.24 -0.91 -22.86
N ALA A 35 -14.70 -1.06 -21.65
CA ALA A 35 -14.45 0.06 -20.76
C ALA A 35 -13.45 1.06 -21.36
N VAL A 36 -13.82 2.32 -21.39
CA VAL A 36 -13.00 3.43 -21.91
C VAL A 36 -12.37 4.23 -20.76
N THR A 37 -13.04 4.25 -19.61
CA THR A 37 -12.62 5.01 -18.44
C THR A 37 -12.56 4.11 -17.23
N PHE A 38 -11.57 4.40 -16.35
CA PHE A 38 -11.39 3.70 -15.10
C PHE A 38 -11.20 4.70 -13.96
N GLU A 39 -11.85 4.43 -12.84
CA GLU A 39 -11.61 5.14 -11.58
C GLU A 39 -10.45 4.48 -10.85
N ARG A 40 -9.47 5.30 -10.41
CA ARG A 40 -8.30 4.80 -9.68
C ARG A 40 -8.53 4.86 -8.19
N SER A 41 -8.29 3.74 -7.53
CA SER A 41 -8.27 3.61 -6.08
C SER A 41 -7.13 2.70 -5.63
N LEU A 42 -7.15 2.26 -4.38
CA LEU A 42 -6.21 1.30 -3.82
C LEU A 42 -6.94 0.09 -3.28
N ALA A 43 -6.31 -1.05 -3.40
CA ALA A 43 -6.77 -2.30 -2.84
C ALA A 43 -5.60 -3.12 -2.28
N GLY A 44 -5.91 -4.03 -1.37
CA GLY A 44 -4.96 -4.93 -0.73
C GLY A 44 -5.43 -5.26 0.67
N ASP A 45 -5.54 -6.55 0.98
CA ASP A 45 -6.10 -7.02 2.26
C ASP A 45 -5.31 -6.46 3.45
N THR A 46 -3.98 -6.51 3.36
CA THR A 46 -3.08 -6.01 4.41
C THR A 46 -3.16 -4.50 4.58
N PHE A 47 -3.28 -3.74 3.51
CA PHE A 47 -3.49 -2.30 3.55
C PHE A 47 -4.87 -1.95 4.15
N ASN A 48 -5.92 -2.63 3.71
CA ASN A 48 -7.28 -2.39 4.20
C ASN A 48 -7.40 -2.64 5.71
N ILE A 49 -6.71 -3.65 6.24
CA ILE A 49 -6.64 -3.93 7.68
C ILE A 49 -5.99 -2.76 8.43
N LEU A 50 -4.87 -2.22 7.94
CA LEU A 50 -4.19 -1.08 8.56
C LEU A 50 -5.06 0.16 8.59
N VAL A 51 -5.75 0.45 7.48
CA VAL A 51 -6.68 1.58 7.40
C VAL A 51 -7.83 1.41 8.40
N ALA A 52 -8.43 0.22 8.47
CA ALA A 52 -9.52 -0.06 9.39
C ALA A 52 -9.07 0.07 10.86
N ALA A 53 -7.93 -0.53 11.21
CA ALA A 53 -7.37 -0.45 12.56
C ALA A 53 -6.98 0.98 12.94
N GLY A 54 -6.33 1.72 12.03
CA GLY A 54 -5.94 3.11 12.24
C GLY A 54 -7.13 4.03 12.50
N ARG A 55 -8.21 3.87 11.75
CA ARG A 55 -9.46 4.61 11.94
C ARG A 55 -10.19 4.27 13.25
N LEU A 56 -9.88 3.11 13.84
CA LEU A 56 -10.35 2.69 15.18
C LEU A 56 -9.40 3.13 16.30
N GLY A 57 -8.31 3.84 15.99
CA GLY A 57 -7.40 4.41 16.97
C GLY A 57 -6.14 3.60 17.27
N THR A 58 -5.88 2.52 16.53
CA THR A 58 -4.65 1.72 16.65
C THR A 58 -3.52 2.37 15.86
N THR A 59 -2.32 2.44 16.40
CA THR A 59 -1.13 2.85 15.62
C THR A 59 -0.71 1.73 14.70
N THR A 60 -0.49 2.04 13.41
CA THR A 60 -0.29 1.02 12.38
C THR A 60 1.00 1.23 11.61
N GLY A 61 1.66 0.13 11.22
CA GLY A 61 2.87 0.13 10.40
C GLY A 61 2.79 -0.87 9.25
N TYR A 62 3.46 -0.56 8.16
CA TYR A 62 3.39 -1.37 6.95
C TYR A 62 4.77 -1.83 6.49
N ILE A 63 4.94 -3.13 6.35
CA ILE A 63 6.11 -3.74 5.74
C ILE A 63 5.75 -4.15 4.32
N THR A 64 6.33 -3.47 3.34
CA THR A 64 6.14 -3.78 1.92
C THR A 64 7.31 -3.29 1.09
N ARG A 65 7.34 -3.68 -0.18
CA ARG A 65 8.21 -3.07 -1.19
C ARG A 65 7.36 -2.30 -2.19
N LEU A 66 7.84 -1.11 -2.56
CA LEU A 66 7.29 -0.32 -3.66
C LEU A 66 8.26 -0.29 -4.83
N GLY A 67 7.73 -0.39 -6.04
CA GLY A 67 8.49 -0.11 -7.25
C GLY A 67 8.79 1.38 -7.38
N ASP A 68 9.85 1.71 -8.13
CA ASP A 68 10.27 3.08 -8.42
C ASP A 68 9.52 3.72 -9.61
N ASP A 69 8.36 3.15 -9.95
CA ASP A 69 7.47 3.65 -11.00
C ASP A 69 6.67 4.90 -10.54
N PRO A 70 5.95 5.58 -11.45
CA PRO A 70 5.16 6.78 -11.14
C PRO A 70 4.06 6.59 -10.07
N PHE A 71 3.64 5.37 -9.77
CA PHE A 71 2.62 5.10 -8.75
C PHE A 71 3.17 5.13 -7.31
N LYS A 72 4.49 5.06 -7.13
CA LYS A 72 5.11 5.07 -5.81
C LYS A 72 4.66 6.26 -4.96
N GLU A 73 4.65 7.46 -5.52
CA GLU A 73 4.27 8.67 -4.79
C GLU A 73 2.79 8.64 -4.37
N TYR A 74 1.93 8.16 -5.25
CA TYR A 74 0.51 7.99 -4.94
C TYR A 74 0.28 7.02 -3.79
N LEU A 75 0.94 5.85 -3.81
CA LEU A 75 0.88 4.86 -2.75
C LEU A 75 1.41 5.43 -1.42
N THR A 76 2.58 6.05 -1.44
CA THR A 76 3.19 6.65 -0.24
C THR A 76 2.30 7.74 0.37
N THR A 77 1.72 8.59 -0.48
CA THR A 77 0.80 9.64 -0.03
C THR A 77 -0.46 9.05 0.61
N ALA A 78 -1.01 8.00 0.03
CA ALA A 78 -2.18 7.32 0.59
C ALA A 78 -1.88 6.71 1.96
N PHE A 79 -0.74 6.04 2.12
CA PHE A 79 -0.34 5.44 3.41
C PHE A 79 -0.16 6.51 4.49
N THR A 80 0.54 7.59 4.18
CA THR A 80 0.77 8.68 5.14
C THR A 80 -0.51 9.44 5.48
N SER A 81 -1.45 9.58 4.54
CA SER A 81 -2.74 10.23 4.81
C SER A 81 -3.64 9.42 5.78
N GLU A 82 -3.43 8.11 5.87
CA GLU A 82 -4.08 7.22 6.85
C GLU A 82 -3.24 7.06 8.14
N ASN A 83 -2.18 7.86 8.31
CA ASN A 83 -1.24 7.82 9.44
C ASN A 83 -0.56 6.45 9.64
N ILE A 84 -0.37 5.69 8.58
CA ILE A 84 0.37 4.43 8.61
C ILE A 84 1.87 4.74 8.66
N ASP A 85 2.60 4.13 9.59
CA ASP A 85 4.06 4.19 9.60
C ASP A 85 4.63 3.48 8.37
N ILE A 86 5.42 4.21 7.59
CA ILE A 86 6.04 3.75 6.36
C ILE A 86 7.55 3.53 6.49
N SER A 87 8.11 3.59 7.71
CA SER A 87 9.54 3.48 7.96
C SER A 87 10.15 2.16 7.48
N GLN A 88 9.34 1.10 7.40
CA GLN A 88 9.74 -0.22 6.93
C GLN A 88 9.37 -0.49 5.46
N ILE A 89 8.99 0.53 4.71
CA ILE A 89 8.75 0.41 3.27
C ILE A 89 10.06 0.59 2.50
N LYS A 90 10.43 -0.38 1.69
CA LYS A 90 11.61 -0.32 0.83
C LYS A 90 11.22 -0.02 -0.62
N THR A 91 11.90 0.95 -1.23
CA THR A 91 11.79 1.17 -2.67
C THR A 91 12.81 0.31 -3.40
N VAL A 92 12.37 -0.43 -4.40
CA VAL A 92 13.21 -1.28 -5.25
C VAL A 92 12.95 -0.98 -6.73
N PRO A 93 13.89 -1.26 -7.64
CA PRO A 93 13.63 -1.14 -9.06
C PRO A 93 12.47 -2.04 -9.47
N GLY A 94 11.56 -1.53 -10.32
CA GLY A 94 10.44 -2.29 -10.82
C GLY A 94 9.12 -1.54 -10.74
N PHE A 95 8.02 -2.25 -10.91
CA PHE A 95 6.68 -1.67 -10.95
C PHE A 95 5.84 -2.08 -9.74
N ASN A 96 4.85 -1.24 -9.42
CA ASN A 96 3.84 -1.52 -8.41
C ASN A 96 2.73 -2.39 -9.00
N ALA A 97 2.17 -3.28 -8.19
CA ALA A 97 1.09 -4.14 -8.63
C ALA A 97 -0.19 -3.35 -8.94
N ALA A 98 -0.92 -3.79 -9.93
CA ALA A 98 -2.22 -3.23 -10.28
C ALA A 98 -3.24 -4.34 -10.57
N HIS A 99 -4.51 -4.03 -10.40
CA HIS A 99 -5.59 -4.87 -10.89
C HIS A 99 -6.72 -4.04 -11.49
N PHE A 100 -7.44 -4.64 -12.39
CA PHE A 100 -8.67 -4.09 -12.94
C PHE A 100 -9.85 -4.79 -12.28
N VAL A 101 -10.87 -4.00 -11.96
CA VAL A 101 -12.18 -4.48 -11.51
C VAL A 101 -13.21 -3.94 -12.45
N SER A 102 -14.04 -4.80 -12.99
CA SER A 102 -15.13 -4.39 -13.90
C SER A 102 -16.43 -5.09 -13.53
N ILE A 103 -17.54 -4.53 -14.00
CA ILE A 103 -18.85 -5.15 -13.86
C ILE A 103 -19.18 -5.84 -15.19
N ASN A 104 -19.39 -7.14 -15.16
CA ASN A 104 -19.74 -7.92 -16.33
C ASN A 104 -21.24 -7.78 -16.68
N ALA A 105 -21.65 -8.42 -17.79
CA ALA A 105 -23.02 -8.33 -18.28
C ALA A 105 -24.08 -8.89 -17.31
N ASP A 106 -23.67 -9.80 -16.40
CA ASP A 106 -24.55 -10.39 -15.39
C ASP A 106 -24.61 -9.55 -14.09
N GLY A 107 -23.85 -8.46 -14.01
CA GLY A 107 -23.74 -7.57 -12.85
C GLY A 107 -22.74 -8.02 -11.80
N ASP A 108 -21.96 -9.06 -12.08
CA ASP A 108 -20.91 -9.57 -11.21
C ASP A 108 -19.59 -8.83 -11.43
N ARG A 109 -18.69 -8.90 -10.45
CA ARG A 109 -17.34 -8.32 -10.55
C ARG A 109 -16.38 -9.29 -11.21
N ASP A 110 -15.68 -8.81 -12.22
CA ASP A 110 -14.54 -9.47 -12.83
C ASP A 110 -13.24 -8.80 -12.38
N PHE A 111 -12.19 -9.62 -12.20
CA PHE A 111 -10.89 -9.15 -11.74
C PHE A 111 -9.79 -9.60 -12.71
N VAL A 112 -8.92 -8.67 -13.10
CA VAL A 112 -7.71 -8.96 -13.87
C VAL A 112 -6.50 -8.41 -13.13
N TYR A 113 -5.55 -9.28 -12.76
CA TYR A 113 -4.41 -8.93 -11.93
C TYR A 113 -3.13 -8.79 -12.76
N TYR A 114 -2.44 -7.67 -12.57
CA TYR A 114 -1.10 -7.39 -13.08
C TYR A 114 -0.16 -7.23 -11.89
N ARG A 115 0.23 -8.37 -11.27
CA ARG A 115 1.04 -8.39 -10.05
C ARG A 115 2.27 -9.29 -10.13
N ALA A 116 2.34 -10.22 -11.07
CA ALA A 116 3.48 -11.11 -11.21
C ALA A 116 4.77 -10.31 -11.41
N ASN A 117 5.81 -10.60 -10.62
CA ASN A 117 7.09 -9.89 -10.63
C ASN A 117 7.03 -8.39 -10.25
N SER A 118 5.94 -7.93 -9.65
CA SER A 118 5.87 -6.58 -9.08
C SER A 118 6.73 -6.46 -7.82
N ALA A 119 7.08 -5.25 -7.43
CA ALA A 119 7.94 -4.97 -6.28
C ALA A 119 7.50 -5.69 -5.00
N PRO A 120 6.23 -5.65 -4.57
CA PRO A 120 5.81 -6.35 -3.36
C PRO A 120 5.97 -7.87 -3.41
N THR A 121 5.99 -8.49 -4.58
CA THR A 121 6.23 -9.95 -4.69
C THR A 121 7.69 -10.34 -4.43
N THR A 122 8.58 -9.37 -4.29
CA THR A 122 10.00 -9.58 -4.01
C THR A 122 10.37 -9.42 -2.53
N ILE A 123 9.39 -9.21 -1.63
CA ILE A 123 9.61 -9.16 -0.19
C ILE A 123 10.35 -10.43 0.27
N ASN A 124 11.36 -10.25 1.11
CA ASN A 124 12.15 -11.37 1.64
C ASN A 124 12.47 -11.13 3.13
N PRO A 125 13.03 -12.13 3.83
CA PRO A 125 13.34 -12.01 5.26
C PRO A 125 14.27 -10.83 5.62
N ASP A 126 15.14 -10.38 4.72
CA ASP A 126 16.05 -9.25 4.97
C ASP A 126 15.32 -7.89 5.00
N ASP A 127 14.02 -7.87 4.65
CA ASP A 127 13.18 -6.69 4.78
C ASP A 127 12.61 -6.51 6.19
N LEU A 128 12.71 -7.54 7.03
CA LEU A 128 12.14 -7.54 8.35
C LEU A 128 13.15 -6.99 9.36
N ASP A 129 12.73 -6.00 10.12
CA ASP A 129 13.44 -5.54 11.31
C ASP A 129 12.79 -6.23 12.52
N PRO A 130 13.52 -7.13 13.23
CA PRO A 130 12.96 -7.85 14.37
C PRO A 130 12.66 -6.94 15.58
N ASP A 131 13.19 -5.73 15.57
CA ASP A 131 12.99 -4.74 16.64
C ASP A 131 11.84 -3.76 16.31
N TYR A 132 11.16 -3.93 15.13
CA TYR A 132 10.05 -3.10 14.68
C TYR A 132 8.67 -3.67 15.08
#